data_5632120c3d33ef2fa098ed30ae927640
#
_entry.id   5632120c3d33ef2fa098ed30ae927640
#
_cell.length_a   1.000
_cell.length_b   1.000
_cell.length_c   1.000
_cell.angle_alpha   90.00
_cell.angle_beta   90.00
_cell.angle_gamma   90.00
#
_symmetry.space_group_name_H-M   'P 1'
#
loop_
_entity.id
_entity.type
_entity.pdbx_description
1 polymer ?
#
loop_
_entity_poly.entity_id
_entity_poly.type
_entity_poly.pdbx_seq_one_letter_code
_entity_poly.pdbx_strand_id
1 'polypeptide(L)'
;DLHKAIRRQRQMCIRDSSYTNILNMLDLGGVSLLSKERGEDEPFVIVGGPCVYNPEPLADFFDLAIIGEGEEALPEVVRCYNAWKKAGKPGGRQGFLHEAVKIAGIYVPSFYKAEYNEDGTLNGMRVLQEDAPATVYKRVVQDMNSIDFPTSPIVPFGEIVHDRIMLEVFRGCSRGCRFCHAGMVYRPVRERKPEVLKDLARKLVDNTGYNEISLVSLSSADYSCLAPMVHDMIGEFKDERVSVSLPSLRIDSFCVAIAKEIQAVRKSGLTFAPEAGSQKMRDVINKGVTEEDLMNAVGAAFESGWNSVKLYFMIGLPYETDEDVLAIADLARKVQYKYYQVTGKKGCKVTISASSFVPKPYTAFQWFAQNDLETIRRKQFMLKDEVKKHKNITLNYHDGKTGIIEAVFARGDRRIGKALLLAWQKGARFDGWSDCFSFERWLEAFDEAGINKDFYAARDRGQDEVFPWEHISPGVSRRFLWNEWQKAFAQQLTRDCRRSSCTGCGVCQKLGVNIIDYKGEVNA
;
A
#
# COMPACT_ATOMS: atom_id res chain seq x y z
N ASP A 1 13.78 -16.05 13.32
CA ASP A 1 12.36 -15.96 13.14
C ASP A 1 11.94 -15.12 11.91
N LEU A 2 12.56 -15.47 10.75
CA LEU A 2 12.32 -14.82 9.45
C LEU A 2 10.81 -14.79 9.09
N HIS A 3 10.07 -15.84 9.43
CA HIS A 3 8.62 -15.91 9.21
C HIS A 3 7.80 -14.86 9.97
N LYS A 4 8.24 -14.41 11.15
CA LYS A 4 7.55 -13.34 11.91
C LYS A 4 7.84 -11.97 11.31
N ALA A 5 9.06 -11.73 10.89
CA ALA A 5 9.47 -10.49 10.27
C ALA A 5 8.81 -10.28 8.89
N ILE A 6 8.70 -11.32 8.09
CA ILE A 6 8.11 -11.30 6.75
C ILE A 6 6.58 -11.12 6.79
N ARG A 7 5.90 -11.65 7.80
CA ARG A 7 4.48 -11.34 8.03
C ARG A 7 4.26 -9.86 8.35
N ARG A 8 5.26 -9.15 8.88
CA ARG A 8 5.24 -7.69 9.09
C ARG A 8 5.40 -6.91 7.78
N GLN A 9 6.14 -7.42 6.80
CA GLN A 9 6.32 -6.79 5.49
C GLN A 9 5.06 -6.78 4.60
N ARG A 10 4.01 -7.52 4.93
CA ARG A 10 2.71 -7.46 4.24
C ARG A 10 1.87 -6.22 4.56
N GLN A 11 2.30 -5.39 5.47
CA GLN A 11 1.66 -4.10 5.72
C GLN A 11 2.20 -3.08 4.72
N MET A 12 1.30 -2.51 3.92
CA MET A 12 1.61 -1.53 2.87
C MET A 12 2.25 -0.24 3.41
N CYS A 13 2.46 -0.14 4.71
CA CYS A 13 2.92 1.03 5.43
C CYS A 13 4.40 1.02 5.84
N ILE A 14 5.11 -0.10 5.72
CA ILE A 14 6.51 -0.23 6.19
C ILE A 14 7.52 0.48 5.28
N ARG A 15 7.12 0.92 4.11
CA ARG A 15 8.03 1.49 3.10
C ARG A 15 8.65 2.81 3.54
N ASP A 16 7.91 3.64 4.28
CA ASP A 16 8.42 4.92 4.78
C ASP A 16 9.49 4.71 5.87
N SER A 17 9.41 3.62 6.64
CA SER A 17 10.44 3.22 7.61
C SER A 17 11.72 2.66 6.99
N SER A 18 11.77 2.51 5.67
CA SER A 18 12.96 2.03 4.95
C SER A 18 13.77 3.16 4.30
N TYR A 19 13.44 4.42 4.54
CA TYR A 19 14.14 5.55 3.92
C TYR A 19 15.60 5.65 4.35
N THR A 20 15.93 5.30 5.58
CA THR A 20 17.33 5.20 6.04
C THR A 20 18.13 4.18 5.24
N ASN A 21 17.49 3.11 4.75
CA ASN A 21 18.15 2.10 3.91
C ASN A 21 18.48 2.65 2.51
N ILE A 22 17.69 3.60 1.99
CA ILE A 22 18.03 4.26 0.72
C ILE A 22 19.35 5.00 0.86
N LEU A 23 19.51 5.79 1.93
CA LEU A 23 20.76 6.48 2.21
C LEU A 23 21.91 5.50 2.40
N ASN A 24 21.68 4.42 3.14
CA ASN A 24 22.67 3.37 3.36
C ASN A 24 23.11 2.69 2.04
N MET A 25 22.17 2.46 1.11
CA MET A 25 22.51 1.90 -0.21
C MET A 25 23.32 2.88 -1.07
N LEU A 26 22.99 4.17 -1.03
CA LEU A 26 23.76 5.21 -1.74
C LEU A 26 25.19 5.28 -1.20
N ASP A 27 25.34 5.32 0.13
CA ASP A 27 26.65 5.34 0.79
C ASP A 27 27.50 4.12 0.45
N LEU A 28 26.94 2.91 0.59
CA LEU A 28 27.63 1.66 0.24
C LEU A 28 27.97 1.58 -1.26
N GLY A 29 27.16 2.22 -2.11
CA GLY A 29 27.40 2.33 -3.55
C GLY A 29 28.40 3.42 -3.94
N GLY A 30 28.94 4.18 -2.99
CA GLY A 30 29.85 5.30 -3.25
C GLY A 30 29.18 6.44 -4.01
N VAL A 31 27.85 6.60 -3.88
CA VAL A 31 27.06 7.66 -4.51
C VAL A 31 26.80 8.77 -3.50
N SER A 32 27.09 10.03 -3.87
CA SER A 32 26.81 11.19 -3.02
C SER A 32 25.35 11.20 -2.58
N LEU A 33 25.11 11.33 -1.26
CA LEU A 33 23.77 11.23 -0.70
C LEU A 33 22.85 12.31 -1.23
N LEU A 34 23.30 13.57 -1.16
CA LEU A 34 22.50 14.71 -1.63
C LEU A 34 22.63 14.86 -3.14
N SER A 35 21.50 14.99 -3.83
CA SER A 35 21.46 15.13 -5.29
C SER A 35 22.26 16.34 -5.81
N LYS A 36 22.29 17.43 -5.04
CA LYS A 36 23.05 18.65 -5.34
C LYS A 36 24.58 18.48 -5.28
N GLU A 37 25.07 17.42 -4.60
CA GLU A 37 26.50 17.15 -4.42
C GLU A 37 27.02 16.18 -5.47
N ARG A 38 26.13 15.54 -6.27
CA ARG A 38 26.51 14.59 -7.31
C ARG A 38 27.23 15.24 -8.46
N GLY A 39 28.44 14.74 -8.73
CA GLY A 39 29.25 15.13 -9.86
C GLY A 39 28.74 14.60 -11.21
N GLU A 40 29.33 15.09 -12.31
CA GLU A 40 28.91 14.74 -13.69
C GLU A 40 29.09 13.24 -14.02
N ASP A 41 29.99 12.53 -13.34
CA ASP A 41 30.27 11.11 -13.56
C ASP A 41 29.50 10.18 -12.61
N GLU A 42 28.80 10.74 -11.63
CA GLU A 42 27.97 9.96 -10.71
C GLU A 42 26.65 9.54 -11.37
N PRO A 43 26.06 8.40 -10.96
CA PRO A 43 24.79 7.95 -11.50
C PRO A 43 23.64 8.90 -11.16
N PHE A 44 22.58 8.90 -11.98
CA PHE A 44 21.30 9.48 -11.61
C PHE A 44 20.54 8.53 -10.68
N VAL A 45 20.04 9.04 -9.58
CA VAL A 45 19.20 8.30 -8.64
C VAL A 45 17.73 8.52 -9.01
N ILE A 46 17.09 7.43 -9.42
CA ILE A 46 15.68 7.42 -9.84
C ILE A 46 14.86 6.68 -8.78
N VAL A 47 13.76 7.27 -8.36
CA VAL A 47 12.83 6.66 -7.40
C VAL A 47 11.45 6.47 -8.02
N GLY A 48 10.70 5.50 -7.48
CA GLY A 48 9.33 5.20 -7.92
C GLY A 48 8.56 4.42 -6.86
N GLY A 49 7.34 4.04 -7.17
CA GLY A 49 6.47 3.27 -6.29
C GLY A 49 5.50 4.13 -5.48
N PRO A 50 4.72 3.54 -4.53
CA PRO A 50 3.62 4.25 -3.90
C PRO A 50 4.04 5.39 -2.96
N CYS A 51 5.25 5.38 -2.42
CA CYS A 51 5.72 6.43 -1.50
C CYS A 51 6.04 7.74 -2.22
N VAL A 52 6.32 7.72 -3.52
CA VAL A 52 6.61 8.94 -4.29
C VAL A 52 5.38 9.83 -4.57
N TYR A 53 4.20 9.42 -4.13
CA TYR A 53 3.05 10.34 -4.10
C TYR A 53 3.15 11.42 -3.01
N ASN A 54 4.04 11.25 -2.02
CA ASN A 54 4.62 12.34 -1.25
C ASN A 54 6.15 12.22 -1.33
N PRO A 55 6.80 12.79 -2.35
CA PRO A 55 8.23 12.64 -2.56
C PRO A 55 9.06 13.55 -1.66
N GLU A 56 8.45 14.57 -1.04
CA GLU A 56 9.13 15.68 -0.40
C GLU A 56 10.10 15.28 0.73
N PRO A 57 9.79 14.31 1.62
CA PRO A 57 10.76 13.87 2.64
C PRO A 57 12.06 13.29 2.08
N LEU A 58 12.05 12.84 0.81
CA LEU A 58 13.23 12.29 0.12
C LEU A 58 13.79 13.20 -0.97
N ALA A 59 13.17 14.36 -1.23
CA ALA A 59 13.43 15.21 -2.39
C ALA A 59 14.91 15.59 -2.60
N ASP A 60 15.67 15.71 -1.51
CA ASP A 60 17.09 16.07 -1.57
C ASP A 60 18.02 14.90 -1.94
N PHE A 61 17.53 13.64 -1.93
CA PHE A 61 18.35 12.44 -2.08
C PHE A 61 18.21 11.75 -3.44
N PHE A 62 17.31 12.20 -4.31
CA PHE A 62 17.15 11.63 -5.65
C PHE A 62 17.11 12.72 -6.72
N ASP A 63 17.41 12.36 -7.97
CA ASP A 63 17.46 13.29 -9.09
C ASP A 63 16.09 13.44 -9.77
N LEU A 64 15.39 12.33 -9.93
CA LEU A 64 14.02 12.32 -10.47
C LEU A 64 13.16 11.19 -9.91
N ALA A 65 11.84 11.38 -9.92
CA ALA A 65 10.87 10.36 -9.54
C ALA A 65 9.94 10.03 -10.72
N ILE A 66 9.61 8.74 -10.86
CA ILE A 66 8.55 8.26 -11.75
C ILE A 66 7.27 8.16 -10.94
N ILE A 67 6.32 9.05 -11.22
CA ILE A 67 5.02 9.08 -10.56
C ILE A 67 4.04 8.18 -11.33
N GLY A 68 3.62 7.10 -10.70
CA GLY A 68 2.70 6.11 -11.29
C GLY A 68 3.39 4.85 -11.75
N GLU A 69 3.04 4.37 -12.93
CA GLU A 69 3.43 3.08 -13.47
C GLU A 69 4.66 3.21 -14.35
N GLY A 70 5.64 2.32 -14.11
CA GLY A 70 6.98 2.43 -14.70
C GLY A 70 7.15 1.73 -16.04
N GLU A 71 6.23 0.87 -16.44
CA GLU A 71 6.38 -0.02 -17.60
C GLU A 71 6.62 0.74 -18.91
N GLU A 72 6.02 1.91 -19.06
CA GLU A 72 6.23 2.79 -20.20
C GLU A 72 7.21 3.93 -19.88
N ALA A 73 7.05 4.57 -18.69
CA ALA A 73 7.80 5.75 -18.32
C ALA A 73 9.29 5.46 -18.13
N LEU A 74 9.68 4.35 -17.51
CA LEU A 74 11.09 4.01 -17.31
C LEU A 74 11.82 3.75 -18.63
N PRO A 75 11.30 2.97 -19.60
CA PRO A 75 11.89 2.89 -20.93
C PRO A 75 12.01 4.24 -21.65
N GLU A 76 11.06 5.16 -21.48
CA GLU A 76 11.15 6.51 -22.05
C GLU A 76 12.30 7.30 -21.41
N VAL A 77 12.46 7.26 -20.10
CA VAL A 77 13.60 7.88 -19.38
C VAL A 77 14.93 7.29 -19.84
N VAL A 78 15.02 5.97 -19.99
CA VAL A 78 16.25 5.29 -20.46
C VAL A 78 16.57 5.68 -21.90
N ARG A 79 15.58 5.78 -22.79
CA ARG A 79 15.78 6.27 -24.17
C ARG A 79 16.26 7.72 -24.19
N CYS A 80 15.65 8.59 -23.38
CA CYS A 80 16.06 9.97 -23.22
C CYS A 80 17.52 10.07 -22.73
N TYR A 81 17.88 9.32 -21.69
CA TYR A 81 19.26 9.26 -21.17
C TYR A 81 20.27 8.80 -22.24
N ASN A 82 19.94 7.75 -23.00
CA ASN A 82 20.81 7.24 -24.05
C ASN A 82 20.99 8.25 -25.19
N ALA A 83 19.93 8.97 -25.57
CA ALA A 83 20.00 10.03 -26.58
C ALA A 83 20.89 11.19 -26.11
N TRP A 84 20.68 11.68 -24.89
CA TRP A 84 21.51 12.72 -24.27
C TRP A 84 22.98 12.31 -24.19
N LYS A 85 23.26 11.06 -23.76
CA LYS A 85 24.63 10.53 -23.66
C LYS A 85 25.30 10.45 -25.04
N LYS A 86 24.60 9.98 -26.08
CA LYS A 86 25.11 9.90 -27.45
C LYS A 86 25.38 11.28 -28.06
N ALA A 87 24.61 12.30 -27.66
CA ALA A 87 24.82 13.69 -28.07
C ALA A 87 26.00 14.40 -27.37
N GLY A 88 26.77 13.68 -26.55
CA GLY A 88 27.90 14.23 -25.82
C GLY A 88 27.53 14.94 -24.51
N LYS A 89 26.42 14.56 -23.90
CA LYS A 89 25.92 15.09 -22.59
C LYS A 89 25.69 16.62 -22.61
N PRO A 90 24.92 17.20 -23.56
CA PRO A 90 24.72 18.64 -23.64
C PRO A 90 24.09 19.16 -22.33
N GLY A 91 24.63 20.26 -21.79
CA GLY A 91 24.15 20.86 -20.55
C GLY A 91 24.43 20.09 -19.27
N GLY A 92 25.30 19.04 -19.34
CA GLY A 92 25.63 18.23 -18.18
C GLY A 92 24.41 17.54 -17.56
N ARG A 93 24.46 17.24 -16.27
CA ARG A 93 23.35 16.60 -15.53
C ARG A 93 22.03 17.38 -15.64
N GLN A 94 22.12 18.71 -15.58
CA GLN A 94 20.92 19.56 -15.71
C GLN A 94 20.28 19.43 -17.07
N GLY A 95 21.08 19.34 -18.17
CA GLY A 95 20.55 19.13 -19.50
C GLY A 95 19.74 17.84 -19.65
N PHE A 96 20.19 16.74 -19.02
CA PHE A 96 19.38 15.52 -18.97
C PHE A 96 18.07 15.71 -18.18
N LEU A 97 18.09 16.39 -17.03
CA LEU A 97 16.91 16.60 -16.21
C LEU A 97 15.87 17.48 -16.94
N HIS A 98 16.31 18.47 -17.71
CA HIS A 98 15.43 19.29 -18.57
C HIS A 98 14.76 18.48 -19.68
N GLU A 99 15.43 17.45 -20.22
CA GLU A 99 14.79 16.56 -21.20
C GLU A 99 13.88 15.54 -20.52
N ALA A 100 14.30 15.00 -19.36
CA ALA A 100 13.52 13.99 -18.65
C ALA A 100 12.20 14.54 -18.09
N VAL A 101 12.17 15.80 -17.61
CA VAL A 101 10.96 16.40 -17.02
C VAL A 101 9.81 16.55 -18.01
N LYS A 102 10.10 16.55 -19.32
CA LYS A 102 9.10 16.59 -20.42
C LYS A 102 8.34 15.28 -20.57
N ILE A 103 8.85 14.18 -19.99
CA ILE A 103 8.19 12.87 -20.01
C ILE A 103 7.06 12.87 -18.98
N ALA A 104 5.86 12.46 -19.42
CA ALA A 104 4.70 12.43 -18.54
C ALA A 104 4.91 11.52 -17.33
N GLY A 105 4.65 12.04 -16.12
CA GLY A 105 4.84 11.34 -14.86
C GLY A 105 6.23 11.51 -14.24
N ILE A 106 7.10 12.34 -14.82
CA ILE A 106 8.42 12.60 -14.23
C ILE A 106 8.38 13.86 -13.35
N TYR A 107 8.88 13.70 -12.12
CA TYR A 107 9.08 14.77 -11.16
C TYR A 107 10.58 14.95 -10.89
N VAL A 108 11.09 16.17 -11.04
CA VAL A 108 12.49 16.55 -10.78
C VAL A 108 12.50 17.53 -9.60
N PRO A 109 12.86 17.11 -8.36
CA PRO A 109 12.71 17.93 -7.15
C PRO A 109 13.47 19.27 -7.19
N SER A 110 14.63 19.31 -7.86
CA SER A 110 15.43 20.53 -7.98
C SER A 110 14.77 21.64 -8.80
N PHE A 111 13.72 21.32 -9.57
CA PHE A 111 12.95 22.28 -10.37
C PHE A 111 11.80 22.93 -9.58
N TYR A 112 11.65 22.60 -8.30
CA TYR A 112 10.61 23.12 -7.43
C TYR A 112 11.18 23.59 -6.10
N LYS A 113 10.59 24.66 -5.58
CA LYS A 113 10.93 25.23 -4.27
C LYS A 113 9.69 25.26 -3.38
N ALA A 114 9.79 24.65 -2.21
CA ALA A 114 8.76 24.76 -1.18
C ALA A 114 8.79 26.17 -0.56
N GLU A 115 7.63 26.79 -0.45
CA GLU A 115 7.43 28.08 0.23
C GLU A 115 6.55 27.88 1.46
N TYR A 116 6.90 28.51 2.57
CA TYR A 116 6.24 28.29 3.86
C TYR A 116 5.65 29.58 4.40
N ASN A 117 4.53 29.45 5.12
CA ASN A 117 3.92 30.50 5.90
C ASN A 117 4.69 30.70 7.22
N GLU A 118 4.41 31.79 7.94
CA GLU A 118 5.03 32.12 9.24
C GLU A 118 4.75 31.04 10.32
N ASP A 119 3.59 30.37 10.25
CA ASP A 119 3.21 29.29 11.16
C ASP A 119 3.87 27.94 10.82
N GLY A 120 4.70 27.89 9.79
CA GLY A 120 5.39 26.71 9.31
C GLY A 120 4.57 25.80 8.40
N THR A 121 3.30 26.13 8.09
CA THR A 121 2.52 25.40 7.07
C THR A 121 3.06 25.71 5.68
N LEU A 122 2.82 24.80 4.72
CA LEU A 122 3.23 25.01 3.34
C LEU A 122 2.31 26.06 2.68
N ASN A 123 2.89 27.08 2.06
CA ASN A 123 2.17 28.04 1.22
C ASN A 123 1.96 27.49 -0.21
N GLY A 124 2.98 26.77 -0.73
CA GLY A 124 2.93 26.15 -2.06
C GLY A 124 4.27 25.63 -2.53
N MET A 125 4.25 25.03 -3.71
CA MET A 125 5.44 24.59 -4.44
C MET A 125 5.64 25.50 -5.65
N ARG A 126 6.65 26.38 -5.59
CA ARG A 126 6.98 27.28 -6.72
C ARG A 126 7.82 26.53 -7.75
N VAL A 127 7.37 26.54 -8.98
CA VAL A 127 8.12 26.03 -10.14
C VAL A 127 9.27 27.00 -10.46
N LEU A 128 10.47 26.45 -10.62
CA LEU A 128 11.69 27.23 -10.90
C LEU A 128 12.11 27.19 -12.37
N GLN A 129 11.63 26.19 -13.13
CA GLN A 129 12.01 25.97 -14.53
C GLN A 129 10.76 25.96 -15.41
N GLU A 130 10.80 26.65 -16.56
CA GLU A 130 9.64 26.82 -17.44
C GLU A 130 9.12 25.51 -18.05
N ASP A 131 9.98 24.52 -18.23
CA ASP A 131 9.64 23.21 -18.78
C ASP A 131 9.07 22.23 -17.73
N ALA A 132 9.14 22.58 -16.44
CA ALA A 132 8.58 21.76 -15.38
C ALA A 132 7.07 22.05 -15.19
N PRO A 133 6.21 21.00 -15.15
CA PRO A 133 4.78 21.20 -14.99
C PRO A 133 4.42 21.65 -13.55
N ALA A 134 3.46 22.55 -13.40
CA ALA A 134 2.96 22.96 -12.07
C ALA A 134 2.34 21.79 -11.29
N THR A 135 1.81 20.77 -11.99
CA THR A 135 1.28 19.53 -11.42
C THR A 135 1.77 18.34 -12.22
N VAL A 136 2.43 17.41 -11.55
CA VAL A 136 2.87 16.15 -12.15
C VAL A 136 1.77 15.11 -12.00
N TYR A 137 1.12 14.75 -13.10
CA TYR A 137 0.12 13.68 -13.12
C TYR A 137 0.81 12.31 -13.21
N LYS A 138 0.26 11.33 -12.49
CA LYS A 138 0.80 9.96 -12.57
C LYS A 138 0.67 9.39 -13.97
N ARG A 139 1.68 8.61 -14.39
CA ARG A 139 1.59 7.74 -15.56
C ARG A 139 0.71 6.54 -15.26
N VAL A 140 -0.13 6.14 -16.21
CA VAL A 140 -1.02 4.98 -16.10
C VAL A 140 -0.94 4.18 -17.39
N VAL A 141 -0.65 2.90 -17.29
CA VAL A 141 -0.76 1.94 -18.39
C VAL A 141 -2.24 1.73 -18.70
N GLN A 142 -2.63 1.96 -19.95
CA GLN A 142 -4.03 1.85 -20.35
C GLN A 142 -4.46 0.40 -20.56
N ASP A 143 -3.65 -0.39 -21.26
CA ASP A 143 -3.91 -1.81 -21.52
C ASP A 143 -2.89 -2.69 -20.81
N MET A 144 -3.35 -3.38 -19.77
CA MET A 144 -2.53 -4.32 -18.99
C MET A 144 -2.12 -5.58 -19.78
N ASN A 145 -2.78 -5.86 -20.92
CA ASN A 145 -2.47 -7.04 -21.71
C ASN A 145 -1.31 -6.81 -22.68
N SER A 146 -1.04 -5.56 -23.04
CA SER A 146 0.00 -5.18 -24.01
C SER A 146 1.37 -4.91 -23.41
N ILE A 147 1.46 -4.81 -22.08
CA ILE A 147 2.75 -4.55 -21.40
C ILE A 147 3.57 -5.83 -21.23
N ASP A 148 4.88 -5.68 -21.38
CA ASP A 148 5.81 -6.75 -21.10
C ASP A 148 5.71 -7.24 -19.64
N PHE A 149 5.74 -8.56 -19.49
CA PHE A 149 5.78 -9.22 -18.19
C PHE A 149 7.01 -10.13 -18.13
N PRO A 150 7.84 -10.05 -17.07
CA PRO A 150 9.04 -10.87 -16.97
C PRO A 150 8.67 -12.35 -16.76
N THR A 151 8.75 -13.13 -17.85
CA THR A 151 8.42 -14.56 -17.84
C THR A 151 9.59 -15.48 -17.51
N SER A 152 10.81 -14.94 -17.43
CA SER A 152 12.02 -15.68 -17.05
C SER A 152 12.75 -14.93 -15.93
N PRO A 153 12.15 -14.82 -14.72
CA PRO A 153 12.80 -14.17 -13.60
C PRO A 153 14.01 -14.99 -13.12
N ILE A 154 14.98 -14.32 -12.51
CA ILE A 154 16.10 -15.00 -11.86
C ILE A 154 15.56 -15.76 -10.65
N VAL A 155 15.69 -17.08 -10.65
CA VAL A 155 15.31 -17.94 -9.54
C VAL A 155 16.49 -18.05 -8.57
N PRO A 156 16.36 -17.63 -7.31
CA PRO A 156 17.42 -17.75 -6.32
C PRO A 156 17.72 -19.22 -6.00
N PHE A 157 19.00 -19.54 -5.78
CA PHE A 157 19.41 -20.88 -5.36
C PHE A 157 19.04 -21.20 -3.90
N GLY A 158 18.99 -20.19 -3.04
CA GLY A 158 18.60 -20.34 -1.64
C GLY A 158 17.09 -20.16 -1.43
N GLU A 159 16.59 -20.66 -0.30
CA GLU A 159 15.20 -20.44 0.10
C GLU A 159 14.87 -18.96 0.27
N ILE A 160 13.81 -18.51 -0.37
CA ILE A 160 13.28 -17.15 -0.26
C ILE A 160 11.84 -17.17 0.28
N VAL A 161 11.41 -16.04 0.81
CA VAL A 161 10.09 -15.89 1.43
C VAL A 161 8.94 -16.08 0.46
N HIS A 162 9.11 -15.63 -0.77
CA HIS A 162 8.12 -15.69 -1.84
C HIS A 162 8.59 -16.64 -2.94
N ASP A 163 8.83 -17.88 -2.56
CA ASP A 163 9.27 -18.95 -3.45
C ASP A 163 8.09 -19.47 -4.30
N ARG A 164 7.61 -18.59 -5.19
CA ARG A 164 6.41 -18.83 -6.02
C ARG A 164 6.29 -17.83 -7.15
N ILE A 165 5.50 -18.18 -8.14
CA ILE A 165 5.07 -17.28 -9.22
C ILE A 165 4.11 -16.23 -8.65
N MET A 166 4.35 -14.96 -8.94
CA MET A 166 3.48 -13.84 -8.60
C MET A 166 2.82 -13.33 -9.88
N LEU A 167 1.55 -13.68 -10.10
CA LEU A 167 0.80 -13.31 -11.30
C LEU A 167 -0.19 -12.18 -10.99
N GLU A 168 0.09 -10.96 -11.49
CA GLU A 168 -0.78 -9.81 -11.31
C GLU A 168 -2.01 -9.91 -12.21
N VAL A 169 -3.17 -10.19 -11.61
CA VAL A 169 -4.43 -10.40 -12.36
C VAL A 169 -5.11 -9.09 -12.75
N PHE A 170 -4.99 -8.07 -11.93
CA PHE A 170 -5.44 -6.71 -12.23
C PHE A 170 -4.76 -5.68 -11.33
N ARG A 171 -4.80 -4.43 -11.75
CA ARG A 171 -4.29 -3.28 -11.02
C ARG A 171 -5.41 -2.31 -10.67
N GLY A 172 -5.29 -1.66 -9.51
CA GLY A 172 -6.26 -0.70 -9.01
C GLY A 172 -7.29 -1.30 -8.05
N CYS A 173 -8.08 -0.42 -7.40
CA CYS A 173 -9.18 -0.79 -6.52
C CYS A 173 -10.23 0.32 -6.50
N SER A 174 -11.50 -0.04 -6.67
CA SER A 174 -12.63 0.90 -6.69
C SER A 174 -13.46 0.91 -5.39
N ARG A 175 -13.12 0.06 -4.41
CA ARG A 175 -13.89 -0.16 -3.16
C ARG A 175 -14.05 1.09 -2.28
N GLY A 176 -13.13 2.03 -2.33
CA GLY A 176 -13.28 3.33 -1.68
C GLY A 176 -13.05 3.34 -0.17
N CYS A 177 -12.32 2.39 0.39
CA CYS A 177 -11.93 2.45 1.81
C CYS A 177 -11.20 3.77 2.09
N ARG A 178 -11.70 4.56 3.06
CA ARG A 178 -11.31 5.95 3.30
C ARG A 178 -9.90 6.13 3.84
N PHE A 179 -9.34 5.09 4.44
CA PHE A 179 -7.97 5.07 4.95
C PHE A 179 -6.94 4.59 3.91
N CYS A 180 -7.39 3.97 2.82
CA CYS A 180 -6.52 3.18 1.96
C CYS A 180 -5.85 4.04 0.87
N HIS A 181 -4.56 4.31 1.04
CA HIS A 181 -3.74 5.02 0.05
C HIS A 181 -3.72 4.27 -1.30
N ALA A 182 -3.45 2.96 -1.29
CA ALA A 182 -3.41 2.15 -2.50
C ALA A 182 -4.74 2.16 -3.27
N GLY A 183 -5.88 2.13 -2.56
CA GLY A 183 -7.21 2.24 -3.16
C GLY A 183 -7.47 3.57 -3.86
N MET A 184 -6.64 4.59 -3.64
CA MET A 184 -6.73 5.89 -4.30
C MET A 184 -5.69 6.06 -5.40
N VAL A 185 -4.42 5.75 -5.12
CA VAL A 185 -3.33 6.03 -6.07
C VAL A 185 -3.24 5.04 -7.22
N TYR A 186 -3.79 3.83 -7.08
CA TYR A 186 -3.79 2.83 -8.15
C TYR A 186 -5.07 2.81 -9.02
N ARG A 187 -6.05 3.70 -8.77
CA ARG A 187 -7.22 3.83 -9.64
C ARG A 187 -6.85 4.22 -11.07
N PRO A 188 -7.67 3.80 -12.06
CA PRO A 188 -8.82 2.91 -12.03
C PRO A 188 -8.45 1.43 -11.99
N VAL A 189 -9.45 0.54 -11.88
CA VAL A 189 -9.25 -0.91 -12.02
C VAL A 189 -9.05 -1.26 -13.49
N ARG A 190 -8.03 -2.06 -13.79
CA ARG A 190 -7.71 -2.57 -15.13
C ARG A 190 -7.29 -4.02 -15.00
N GLU A 191 -8.12 -4.90 -15.54
CA GLU A 191 -7.93 -6.34 -15.51
C GLU A 191 -7.08 -6.82 -16.70
N ARG A 192 -6.39 -7.94 -16.53
CA ARG A 192 -5.82 -8.73 -17.63
C ARG A 192 -6.83 -9.75 -18.09
N LYS A 193 -6.79 -10.09 -19.37
CA LYS A 193 -7.62 -11.16 -19.95
C LYS A 193 -7.25 -12.52 -19.38
N PRO A 194 -8.22 -13.43 -19.17
CA PRO A 194 -7.95 -14.79 -18.69
C PRO A 194 -6.93 -15.54 -19.56
N GLU A 195 -7.00 -15.41 -20.89
CA GLU A 195 -6.11 -16.08 -21.84
C GLU A 195 -4.66 -15.58 -21.68
N VAL A 196 -4.47 -14.27 -21.49
CA VAL A 196 -3.14 -13.68 -21.24
C VAL A 196 -2.57 -14.20 -19.92
N LEU A 197 -3.40 -14.30 -18.87
CA LEU A 197 -2.98 -14.83 -17.58
C LEU A 197 -2.59 -16.29 -17.65
N LYS A 198 -3.32 -17.13 -18.42
CA LYS A 198 -2.98 -18.53 -18.63
C LYS A 198 -1.65 -18.70 -19.36
N ASP A 199 -1.45 -17.95 -20.46
CA ASP A 199 -0.19 -17.96 -21.22
C ASP A 199 1.01 -17.54 -20.35
N LEU A 200 0.85 -16.46 -19.56
CA LEU A 200 1.89 -16.02 -18.62
C LEU A 200 2.16 -17.07 -17.53
N ALA A 201 1.11 -17.69 -16.98
CA ALA A 201 1.25 -18.74 -15.97
C ALA A 201 2.04 -19.93 -16.51
N ARG A 202 1.72 -20.42 -17.74
CA ARG A 202 2.43 -21.51 -18.40
C ARG A 202 3.91 -21.17 -18.59
N LYS A 203 4.21 -20.02 -19.19
CA LYS A 203 5.59 -19.56 -19.42
C LYS A 203 6.38 -19.44 -18.11
N LEU A 204 5.75 -18.97 -17.04
CA LEU A 204 6.41 -18.83 -15.74
C LEU A 204 6.67 -20.17 -15.08
N VAL A 205 5.74 -21.13 -15.14
CA VAL A 205 5.95 -22.49 -14.63
C VAL A 205 7.10 -23.16 -15.38
N ASP A 206 7.08 -23.13 -16.71
CA ASP A 206 8.11 -23.74 -17.54
C ASP A 206 9.51 -23.15 -17.31
N ASN A 207 9.60 -21.83 -17.11
CA ASN A 207 10.89 -21.13 -16.97
C ASN A 207 11.44 -21.12 -15.54
N THR A 208 10.61 -21.32 -14.52
CA THR A 208 11.04 -21.20 -13.11
C THR A 208 11.03 -22.49 -12.34
N GLY A 209 10.19 -23.46 -12.73
CA GLY A 209 9.97 -24.69 -11.99
C GLY A 209 9.27 -24.51 -10.64
N TYR A 210 8.69 -23.35 -10.36
CA TYR A 210 7.92 -23.12 -9.14
C TYR A 210 6.62 -23.94 -9.14
N ASN A 211 6.24 -24.42 -7.97
CA ASN A 211 5.06 -25.26 -7.75
C ASN A 211 3.88 -24.50 -7.11
N GLU A 212 3.92 -23.19 -7.07
CA GLU A 212 2.82 -22.33 -6.59
C GLU A 212 2.65 -21.10 -7.48
N ILE A 213 1.43 -20.86 -7.95
CA ILE A 213 1.02 -19.63 -8.64
C ILE A 213 0.17 -18.81 -7.66
N SER A 214 0.63 -17.59 -7.34
CA SER A 214 -0.09 -16.65 -6.49
C SER A 214 -0.75 -15.57 -7.34
N LEU A 215 -2.08 -15.51 -7.35
CA LEU A 215 -2.86 -14.50 -8.08
C LEU A 215 -2.91 -13.21 -7.28
N VAL A 216 -2.16 -12.21 -7.73
CA VAL A 216 -1.88 -10.99 -6.97
C VAL A 216 -2.71 -9.82 -7.48
N SER A 217 -3.35 -9.10 -6.55
CA SER A 217 -3.97 -7.80 -6.75
C SER A 217 -4.26 -7.14 -5.40
N LEU A 218 -4.84 -5.95 -5.40
CA LEU A 218 -5.35 -5.31 -4.18
C LEU A 218 -6.60 -5.99 -3.61
N SER A 219 -7.31 -6.79 -4.42
CA SER A 219 -8.53 -7.50 -4.03
C SER A 219 -8.82 -8.63 -5.02
N SER A 220 -8.08 -9.73 -4.96
CA SER A 220 -8.12 -10.80 -5.98
C SER A 220 -9.52 -11.41 -6.17
N ALA A 221 -10.35 -11.42 -5.12
CA ALA A 221 -11.74 -11.86 -5.21
C ALA A 221 -12.65 -10.94 -6.05
N ASP A 222 -12.20 -9.75 -6.41
CA ASP A 222 -12.93 -8.81 -7.27
C ASP A 222 -12.60 -8.96 -8.77
N TYR A 223 -11.70 -9.87 -9.14
CA TYR A 223 -11.44 -10.16 -10.54
C TYR A 223 -12.68 -10.75 -11.21
N SER A 224 -13.09 -10.17 -12.36
CA SER A 224 -14.39 -10.46 -12.98
C SER A 224 -14.56 -11.91 -13.44
N CYS A 225 -13.46 -12.56 -13.83
CA CYS A 225 -13.40 -13.94 -14.33
C CYS A 225 -12.73 -14.90 -13.34
N LEU A 226 -12.76 -14.63 -12.02
CA LEU A 226 -11.96 -15.38 -11.05
C LEU A 226 -12.29 -16.87 -11.04
N ALA A 227 -13.56 -17.25 -10.89
CA ALA A 227 -13.95 -18.65 -10.70
C ALA A 227 -13.57 -19.53 -11.91
N PRO A 228 -13.96 -19.19 -13.15
CA PRO A 228 -13.59 -20.00 -14.32
C PRO A 228 -12.08 -20.04 -14.52
N MET A 229 -11.37 -18.92 -14.33
CA MET A 229 -9.92 -18.87 -14.49
C MET A 229 -9.19 -19.76 -13.47
N VAL A 230 -9.59 -19.74 -12.18
CA VAL A 230 -8.99 -20.60 -11.16
C VAL A 230 -9.25 -22.07 -11.45
N HIS A 231 -10.48 -22.43 -11.83
CA HIS A 231 -10.85 -23.78 -12.22
C HIS A 231 -9.97 -24.30 -13.37
N ASP A 232 -9.86 -23.50 -14.44
CA ASP A 232 -9.04 -23.84 -15.61
C ASP A 232 -7.56 -23.99 -15.26
N MET A 233 -6.99 -23.08 -14.46
CA MET A 233 -5.59 -23.17 -14.02
C MET A 233 -5.34 -24.41 -13.17
N ILE A 234 -6.24 -24.73 -12.24
CA ILE A 234 -6.11 -25.95 -11.43
C ILE A 234 -6.15 -27.18 -12.33
N GLY A 235 -7.06 -27.22 -13.31
CA GLY A 235 -7.16 -28.31 -14.29
C GLY A 235 -5.90 -28.46 -15.13
N GLU A 236 -5.37 -27.36 -15.65
CA GLU A 236 -4.17 -27.33 -16.51
C GLU A 236 -2.91 -27.82 -15.79
N PHE A 237 -2.71 -27.39 -14.55
CA PHE A 237 -1.47 -27.68 -13.80
C PHE A 237 -1.59 -28.86 -12.82
N LYS A 238 -2.69 -29.60 -12.85
CA LYS A 238 -2.97 -30.70 -11.91
C LYS A 238 -1.88 -31.77 -11.91
N ASP A 239 -1.48 -32.19 -13.08
CA ASP A 239 -0.52 -33.29 -13.24
C ASP A 239 0.91 -32.86 -12.85
N GLU A 240 1.21 -31.59 -12.95
CA GLU A 240 2.48 -30.99 -12.54
C GLU A 240 2.52 -30.64 -11.05
N ARG A 241 1.40 -30.82 -10.32
CA ARG A 241 1.26 -30.50 -8.89
C ARG A 241 1.53 -29.02 -8.55
N VAL A 242 1.26 -28.11 -9.48
CA VAL A 242 1.35 -26.68 -9.23
C VAL A 242 0.06 -26.19 -8.56
N SER A 243 0.20 -25.55 -7.42
CA SER A 243 -0.92 -25.02 -6.65
C SER A 243 -1.24 -23.57 -7.03
N VAL A 244 -2.53 -23.20 -6.95
CA VAL A 244 -2.99 -21.82 -7.10
C VAL A 244 -3.29 -21.22 -5.74
N SER A 245 -2.87 -19.99 -5.45
CA SER A 245 -3.14 -19.29 -4.19
C SER A 245 -3.74 -17.91 -4.40
N LEU A 246 -4.64 -17.52 -3.50
CA LEU A 246 -5.33 -16.23 -3.49
C LEU A 246 -5.01 -15.47 -2.19
N PRO A 247 -3.94 -14.66 -2.13
CA PRO A 247 -3.48 -14.03 -0.89
C PRO A 247 -4.39 -12.87 -0.43
N SER A 248 -5.19 -12.28 -1.31
CA SER A 248 -5.98 -11.06 -1.05
C SER A 248 -7.47 -11.33 -1.21
N LEU A 249 -8.02 -12.20 -0.34
CA LEU A 249 -9.45 -12.47 -0.31
C LEU A 249 -10.18 -11.44 0.57
N ARG A 250 -11.26 -10.88 0.03
CA ARG A 250 -12.20 -10.05 0.79
C ARG A 250 -13.28 -10.91 1.43
N ILE A 251 -13.81 -10.45 2.56
CA ILE A 251 -14.85 -11.13 3.33
C ILE A 251 -16.14 -11.24 2.52
N ASP A 252 -16.59 -10.12 1.91
CA ASP A 252 -17.83 -9.97 1.16
C ASP A 252 -17.86 -10.69 -0.20
N SER A 253 -16.70 -11.17 -0.68
CA SER A 253 -16.57 -11.89 -1.95
C SER A 253 -15.90 -13.27 -1.77
N PHE A 254 -15.89 -13.79 -0.53
CA PHE A 254 -15.35 -15.11 -0.24
C PHE A 254 -16.22 -16.21 -0.87
N CYS A 255 -15.72 -16.85 -1.92
CA CYS A 255 -16.40 -17.97 -2.56
C CYS A 255 -15.91 -19.31 -1.98
N VAL A 256 -16.81 -20.01 -1.31
CA VAL A 256 -16.53 -21.31 -0.67
C VAL A 256 -16.07 -22.36 -1.68
N ALA A 257 -16.66 -22.37 -2.89
CA ALA A 257 -16.31 -23.33 -3.93
C ALA A 257 -14.83 -23.15 -4.33
N ILE A 258 -14.41 -21.93 -4.63
CA ILE A 258 -13.01 -21.61 -4.97
C ILE A 258 -12.08 -21.97 -3.82
N ALA A 259 -12.47 -21.64 -2.58
CA ALA A 259 -11.66 -21.98 -1.41
C ALA A 259 -11.46 -23.49 -1.24
N LYS A 260 -12.48 -24.31 -1.51
CA LYS A 260 -12.39 -25.78 -1.48
C LYS A 260 -11.48 -26.34 -2.58
N GLU A 261 -11.58 -25.82 -3.80
CA GLU A 261 -10.72 -26.24 -4.91
C GLU A 261 -9.24 -25.95 -4.61
N ILE A 262 -8.93 -24.75 -4.11
CA ILE A 262 -7.56 -24.37 -3.72
C ILE A 262 -7.05 -25.24 -2.57
N GLN A 263 -7.88 -25.55 -1.57
CA GLN A 263 -7.49 -26.39 -0.44
C GLN A 263 -7.20 -27.84 -0.80
N ALA A 264 -7.84 -28.35 -1.84
CA ALA A 264 -7.60 -29.73 -2.30
C ALA A 264 -6.14 -29.95 -2.72
N VAL A 265 -5.46 -28.87 -3.16
CA VAL A 265 -4.04 -28.93 -3.57
C VAL A 265 -3.11 -28.61 -2.39
N ARG A 266 -3.39 -27.55 -1.62
CA ARG A 266 -2.56 -27.14 -0.46
C ARG A 266 -3.36 -26.38 0.60
N LYS A 267 -3.23 -26.79 1.88
CA LYS A 267 -3.85 -26.08 3.00
C LYS A 267 -3.10 -24.77 3.28
N SER A 268 -3.78 -23.62 3.10
CA SER A 268 -3.27 -22.30 3.46
C SER A 268 -3.97 -21.74 4.70
N GLY A 269 -3.31 -20.83 5.41
CA GLY A 269 -3.92 -20.12 6.54
C GLY A 269 -5.01 -19.15 6.06
N LEU A 270 -6.14 -19.09 6.77
CA LEU A 270 -7.24 -18.19 6.47
C LEU A 270 -7.00 -16.83 7.11
N THR A 271 -7.12 -15.76 6.32
CA THR A 271 -6.92 -14.39 6.80
C THR A 271 -8.01 -13.48 6.25
N PHE A 272 -8.66 -12.73 7.15
CA PHE A 272 -9.63 -11.73 6.80
C PHE A 272 -9.28 -10.37 7.42
N ALA A 273 -9.75 -9.29 6.80
CA ALA A 273 -9.48 -7.92 7.21
C ALA A 273 -10.79 -7.14 7.44
N PRO A 274 -11.47 -7.30 8.59
CA PRO A 274 -12.61 -6.45 8.94
C PRO A 274 -12.20 -4.99 9.14
N GLU A 275 -10.94 -4.73 9.52
CA GLU A 275 -10.29 -3.45 9.80
C GLU A 275 -10.79 -2.76 11.07
N ALA A 276 -12.05 -2.95 11.48
CA ALA A 276 -12.61 -2.38 12.70
C ALA A 276 -13.57 -3.36 13.41
N GLY A 277 -13.65 -3.26 14.74
CA GLY A 277 -14.44 -4.15 15.58
C GLY A 277 -15.95 -3.91 15.44
N SER A 278 -16.40 -2.66 15.49
CA SER A 278 -17.81 -2.29 15.42
C SER A 278 -18.29 -2.03 13.99
N GLN A 279 -19.59 -2.22 13.72
CA GLN A 279 -20.19 -1.88 12.43
C GLN A 279 -20.08 -0.39 12.15
N LYS A 280 -20.36 0.45 13.16
CA LYS A 280 -20.17 1.91 13.09
C LYS A 280 -18.79 2.26 12.49
N MET A 281 -17.72 1.68 13.03
CA MET A 281 -16.37 1.97 12.55
C MET A 281 -16.11 1.41 11.15
N ARG A 282 -16.66 0.25 10.79
CA ARG A 282 -16.58 -0.25 9.40
C ARG A 282 -17.27 0.68 8.40
N ASP A 283 -18.37 1.33 8.81
CA ASP A 283 -19.08 2.31 7.99
C ASP A 283 -18.29 3.64 7.90
N VAL A 284 -17.72 4.12 9.01
CA VAL A 284 -16.81 5.29 9.03
C VAL A 284 -15.66 5.12 8.03
N ILE A 285 -15.01 3.97 8.01
CA ILE A 285 -13.88 3.71 7.11
C ILE A 285 -14.31 3.25 5.71
N ASN A 286 -15.61 3.17 5.44
CA ASN A 286 -16.18 2.65 4.18
C ASN A 286 -15.63 1.28 3.79
N LYS A 287 -15.55 0.35 4.76
CA LYS A 287 -15.02 -1.00 4.46
C LYS A 287 -16.01 -1.82 3.64
N GLY A 288 -17.32 -1.55 3.77
CA GLY A 288 -18.38 -2.23 3.03
C GLY A 288 -18.47 -3.73 3.37
N VAL A 289 -18.18 -4.10 4.63
CA VAL A 289 -18.25 -5.47 5.16
C VAL A 289 -19.08 -5.44 6.43
N THR A 290 -20.09 -6.30 6.50
CA THR A 290 -20.94 -6.48 7.69
C THR A 290 -20.39 -7.58 8.61
N GLU A 291 -20.90 -7.63 9.84
CA GLU A 291 -20.63 -8.74 10.74
C GLU A 291 -21.19 -10.06 10.16
N GLU A 292 -22.34 -10.00 9.51
CA GLU A 292 -22.96 -11.15 8.86
C GLU A 292 -22.07 -11.70 7.73
N ASP A 293 -21.51 -10.85 6.89
CA ASP A 293 -20.55 -11.25 5.84
C ASP A 293 -19.37 -12.03 6.46
N LEU A 294 -18.80 -11.52 7.57
CA LEU A 294 -17.73 -12.21 8.26
C LEU A 294 -18.17 -13.56 8.82
N MET A 295 -19.33 -13.62 9.48
CA MET A 295 -19.85 -14.87 10.06
C MET A 295 -20.17 -15.91 8.98
N ASN A 296 -20.65 -15.49 7.82
CA ASN A 296 -20.91 -16.36 6.67
C ASN A 296 -19.58 -16.88 6.09
N ALA A 297 -18.59 -16.01 5.87
CA ALA A 297 -17.30 -16.38 5.34
C ALA A 297 -16.54 -17.37 6.25
N VAL A 298 -16.46 -17.09 7.57
CA VAL A 298 -15.80 -18.00 8.51
C VAL A 298 -16.60 -19.29 8.71
N GLY A 299 -17.92 -19.24 8.71
CA GLY A 299 -18.79 -20.41 8.81
C GLY A 299 -18.50 -21.40 7.69
N ALA A 300 -18.53 -20.92 6.46
CA ALA A 300 -18.25 -21.70 5.26
C ALA A 300 -16.80 -22.27 5.24
N ALA A 301 -15.85 -21.50 5.74
CA ALA A 301 -14.49 -21.98 5.92
C ALA A 301 -14.40 -23.11 6.95
N PHE A 302 -15.09 -22.98 8.08
CA PHE A 302 -15.10 -24.01 9.13
C PHE A 302 -15.78 -25.31 8.67
N GLU A 303 -16.86 -25.23 7.88
CA GLU A 303 -17.47 -26.38 7.21
C GLU A 303 -16.46 -27.10 6.29
N SER A 304 -15.55 -26.34 5.69
CA SER A 304 -14.51 -26.86 4.81
C SER A 304 -13.27 -27.33 5.57
N GLY A 305 -13.27 -27.33 6.91
CA GLY A 305 -12.23 -27.92 7.75
C GLY A 305 -11.15 -26.98 8.26
N TRP A 306 -11.29 -25.65 8.07
CA TRP A 306 -10.41 -24.71 8.77
C TRP A 306 -10.73 -24.68 10.26
N ASN A 307 -9.71 -24.54 11.10
CA ASN A 307 -9.83 -24.45 12.56
C ASN A 307 -9.08 -23.25 13.15
N SER A 308 -8.56 -22.41 12.30
CA SER A 308 -7.87 -21.19 12.69
C SER A 308 -8.13 -20.06 11.70
N VAL A 309 -8.20 -18.83 12.19
CA VAL A 309 -8.38 -17.63 11.36
C VAL A 309 -7.55 -16.48 11.91
N LYS A 310 -7.01 -15.65 11.03
CA LYS A 310 -6.33 -14.42 11.36
C LYS A 310 -7.20 -13.23 10.92
N LEU A 311 -7.41 -12.28 11.83
CA LEU A 311 -8.20 -11.09 11.61
C LEU A 311 -7.30 -9.85 11.71
N TYR A 312 -7.35 -8.98 10.71
CA TYR A 312 -6.64 -7.70 10.72
C TYR A 312 -7.56 -6.55 11.14
N PHE A 313 -7.02 -5.70 12.01
CA PHE A 313 -7.67 -4.50 12.53
C PHE A 313 -6.73 -3.30 12.58
N MET A 314 -7.30 -2.11 12.63
CA MET A 314 -6.62 -0.86 12.96
C MET A 314 -7.13 -0.31 14.29
N ILE A 315 -6.25 0.37 15.03
CA ILE A 315 -6.54 1.09 16.27
C ILE A 315 -6.16 2.56 16.07
N GLY A 316 -6.94 3.47 16.64
CA GLY A 316 -6.72 4.90 16.52
C GLY A 316 -7.34 5.51 15.26
N LEU A 317 -8.36 4.88 14.72
CA LEU A 317 -9.14 5.40 13.59
C LEU A 317 -9.87 6.70 13.97
N PRO A 318 -10.12 7.61 13.01
CA PRO A 318 -10.97 8.77 13.24
C PRO A 318 -12.33 8.38 13.84
N TYR A 319 -12.79 9.13 14.86
CA TYR A 319 -14.05 8.91 15.58
C TYR A 319 -14.16 7.60 16.38
N GLU A 320 -13.06 6.87 16.57
CA GLU A 320 -13.02 5.63 17.33
C GLU A 320 -13.12 5.86 18.82
N THR A 321 -14.08 5.19 19.48
CA THR A 321 -14.23 5.17 20.93
C THR A 321 -13.57 3.93 21.55
N ASP A 322 -13.49 3.88 22.89
CA ASP A 322 -12.93 2.72 23.60
C ASP A 322 -13.80 1.47 23.40
N GLU A 323 -15.12 1.64 23.30
CA GLU A 323 -16.06 0.55 23.00
C GLU A 323 -15.83 -0.01 21.59
N ASP A 324 -15.49 0.83 20.60
CA ASP A 324 -15.15 0.39 19.26
C ASP A 324 -13.88 -0.47 19.22
N VAL A 325 -12.90 -0.14 20.07
CA VAL A 325 -11.68 -0.93 20.24
C VAL A 325 -11.97 -2.27 20.92
N LEU A 326 -12.78 -2.28 21.99
CA LEU A 326 -13.18 -3.50 22.68
C LEU A 326 -14.03 -4.42 21.80
N ALA A 327 -14.81 -3.86 20.89
CA ALA A 327 -15.58 -4.62 19.90
C ALA A 327 -14.69 -5.51 19.00
N ILE A 328 -13.39 -5.25 18.88
CA ILE A 328 -12.43 -6.13 18.21
C ILE A 328 -12.36 -7.51 18.90
N ALA A 329 -12.27 -7.52 20.24
CA ALA A 329 -12.24 -8.76 21.01
C ALA A 329 -13.58 -9.49 20.95
N ASP A 330 -14.70 -8.75 21.02
CA ASP A 330 -16.04 -9.32 20.88
C ASP A 330 -16.25 -9.99 19.51
N LEU A 331 -15.83 -9.34 18.42
CA LEU A 331 -15.93 -9.91 17.08
C LEU A 331 -15.10 -11.21 16.95
N ALA A 332 -13.90 -11.25 17.53
CA ALA A 332 -13.07 -12.46 17.58
C ALA A 332 -13.73 -13.60 18.37
N ARG A 333 -14.41 -13.27 19.48
CA ARG A 333 -15.18 -14.22 20.28
C ARG A 333 -16.38 -14.77 19.50
N LYS A 334 -17.10 -13.92 18.75
CA LYS A 334 -18.19 -14.34 17.85
C LYS A 334 -17.70 -15.31 16.77
N VAL A 335 -16.51 -15.11 16.23
CA VAL A 335 -15.89 -16.06 15.28
C VAL A 335 -15.60 -17.41 15.94
N GLN A 336 -15.10 -17.45 17.19
CA GLN A 336 -14.94 -18.70 17.91
C GLN A 336 -16.28 -19.40 18.19
N TYR A 337 -17.32 -18.64 18.52
CA TYR A 337 -18.64 -19.18 18.74
C TYR A 337 -19.25 -19.76 17.44
N LYS A 338 -19.05 -19.08 16.31
CA LYS A 338 -19.46 -19.57 15.00
C LYS A 338 -18.77 -20.92 14.65
N TYR A 339 -17.50 -21.09 15.00
CA TYR A 339 -16.81 -22.37 14.83
C TYR A 339 -17.49 -23.49 15.64
N TYR A 340 -17.84 -23.21 16.90
CA TYR A 340 -18.57 -24.16 17.73
C TYR A 340 -19.95 -24.50 17.15
N GLN A 341 -20.70 -23.52 16.68
CA GLN A 341 -22.00 -23.73 16.05
C GLN A 341 -21.91 -24.67 14.82
N VAL A 342 -20.88 -24.48 13.99
CA VAL A 342 -20.70 -25.23 12.74
C VAL A 342 -20.17 -26.64 12.98
N THR A 343 -19.19 -26.79 13.89
CA THR A 343 -18.44 -28.04 14.03
C THR A 343 -18.80 -28.85 15.26
N GLY A 344 -19.52 -28.30 16.23
CA GLY A 344 -19.74 -28.88 17.55
C GLY A 344 -18.47 -28.93 18.43
N LYS A 345 -17.33 -28.43 17.94
CA LYS A 345 -16.03 -28.53 18.63
C LYS A 345 -15.60 -27.18 19.23
N LYS A 346 -14.89 -27.24 20.36
CA LYS A 346 -14.20 -26.08 20.92
C LYS A 346 -12.74 -26.05 20.43
N GLY A 347 -12.11 -24.88 20.47
CA GLY A 347 -10.65 -24.76 20.23
C GLY A 347 -10.25 -24.08 18.93
N CYS A 348 -11.15 -23.37 18.26
CA CYS A 348 -10.79 -22.47 17.17
C CYS A 348 -9.74 -21.46 17.61
N LYS A 349 -8.65 -21.35 16.87
CA LYS A 349 -7.60 -20.36 17.12
C LYS A 349 -7.89 -19.08 16.33
N VAL A 350 -8.10 -17.97 17.01
CA VAL A 350 -8.27 -16.65 16.39
C VAL A 350 -7.06 -15.79 16.69
N THR A 351 -6.38 -15.30 15.66
CA THR A 351 -5.27 -14.35 15.82
C THR A 351 -5.72 -12.97 15.39
N ILE A 352 -5.83 -12.05 16.32
CA ILE A 352 -6.02 -10.63 16.06
C ILE A 352 -4.66 -10.02 15.71
N SER A 353 -4.59 -9.29 14.61
CA SER A 353 -3.42 -8.48 14.25
C SER A 353 -3.87 -7.03 14.14
N ALA A 354 -3.50 -6.20 15.11
CA ALA A 354 -3.89 -4.80 15.19
C ALA A 354 -2.71 -3.88 14.85
N SER A 355 -2.91 -2.96 13.91
CA SER A 355 -1.95 -1.91 13.57
C SER A 355 -2.47 -0.55 14.01
N SER A 356 -1.56 0.39 14.33
CA SER A 356 -1.94 1.78 14.56
C SER A 356 -2.32 2.44 13.24
N PHE A 357 -3.41 3.21 13.24
CA PHE A 357 -3.81 4.01 12.09
C PHE A 357 -2.77 5.11 11.82
N VAL A 358 -2.43 5.27 10.55
CA VAL A 358 -1.55 6.35 10.06
C VAL A 358 -2.27 7.08 8.93
N PRO A 359 -2.53 8.38 9.08
CA PRO A 359 -3.11 9.18 8.00
C PRO A 359 -2.18 9.23 6.80
N LYS A 360 -2.69 8.89 5.62
CA LYS A 360 -1.89 8.84 4.39
C LYS A 360 -2.33 9.91 3.38
N PRO A 361 -1.40 10.41 2.53
CA PRO A 361 -1.72 11.28 1.40
C PRO A 361 -2.80 10.69 0.50
N TYR A 362 -3.58 11.54 -0.12
CA TYR A 362 -4.66 11.17 -1.06
C TYR A 362 -5.71 10.22 -0.50
N THR A 363 -5.90 10.18 0.83
CA THR A 363 -7.01 9.49 1.48
C THR A 363 -8.01 10.49 2.04
N ALA A 364 -9.24 10.05 2.28
CA ALA A 364 -10.23 10.89 2.97
C ALA A 364 -9.75 11.28 4.38
N PHE A 365 -8.83 10.53 4.96
CA PHE A 365 -8.32 10.77 6.30
C PHE A 365 -7.00 11.56 6.34
N GLN A 366 -6.55 12.14 5.22
CA GLN A 366 -5.32 12.94 5.17
C GLN A 366 -5.36 14.22 6.04
N TRP A 367 -6.56 14.68 6.42
CA TRP A 367 -6.76 15.84 7.30
C TRP A 367 -6.68 15.51 8.78
N PHE A 368 -6.91 14.23 9.16
CA PHE A 368 -6.91 13.82 10.56
C PHE A 368 -5.51 13.74 11.17
N ALA A 369 -5.43 14.06 12.47
CA ALA A 369 -4.30 13.74 13.30
C ALA A 369 -4.17 12.22 13.50
N GLN A 370 -2.95 11.75 13.65
CA GLN A 370 -2.70 10.44 14.27
C GLN A 370 -2.88 10.58 15.78
N ASN A 371 -3.41 9.55 16.46
CA ASN A 371 -3.38 9.52 17.91
C ASN A 371 -1.93 9.58 18.42
N ASP A 372 -1.71 10.28 19.53
CA ASP A 372 -0.42 10.30 20.20
C ASP A 372 -0.02 8.92 20.74
N LEU A 373 1.25 8.78 21.11
CA LEU A 373 1.80 7.50 21.55
C LEU A 373 1.13 6.98 22.85
N GLU A 374 0.74 7.88 23.75
CA GLU A 374 0.08 7.53 25.00
C GLU A 374 -1.32 6.95 24.72
N THR A 375 -2.10 7.62 23.91
CA THR A 375 -3.43 7.16 23.47
C THR A 375 -3.35 5.81 22.73
N ILE A 376 -2.38 5.65 21.80
CA ILE A 376 -2.18 4.39 21.10
C ILE A 376 -1.88 3.27 22.09
N ARG A 377 -0.95 3.47 23.04
CA ARG A 377 -0.59 2.49 24.05
C ARG A 377 -1.75 2.14 24.98
N ARG A 378 -2.50 3.14 25.43
CA ARG A 378 -3.68 2.94 26.27
C ARG A 378 -4.69 2.01 25.56
N LYS A 379 -5.02 2.30 24.32
CA LYS A 379 -5.92 1.47 23.51
C LYS A 379 -5.38 0.05 23.29
N GLN A 380 -4.08 -0.08 23.03
CA GLN A 380 -3.42 -1.38 22.87
C GLN A 380 -3.48 -2.21 24.15
N PHE A 381 -3.20 -1.62 25.31
CA PHE A 381 -3.27 -2.31 26.60
C PHE A 381 -4.71 -2.69 26.95
N MET A 382 -5.67 -1.81 26.74
CA MET A 382 -7.09 -2.09 26.94
C MET A 382 -7.55 -3.30 26.12
N LEU A 383 -7.23 -3.35 24.83
CA LEU A 383 -7.54 -4.49 23.97
C LEU A 383 -6.80 -5.77 24.42
N LYS A 384 -5.54 -5.64 24.81
CA LYS A 384 -4.73 -6.77 25.30
C LYS A 384 -5.33 -7.39 26.56
N ASP A 385 -5.79 -6.57 27.50
CA ASP A 385 -6.38 -7.04 28.75
C ASP A 385 -7.75 -7.69 28.53
N GLU A 386 -8.53 -7.20 27.55
CA GLU A 386 -9.77 -7.85 27.14
C GLU A 386 -9.51 -9.21 26.50
N VAL A 387 -8.57 -9.28 25.54
CA VAL A 387 -8.23 -10.52 24.82
C VAL A 387 -7.71 -11.61 25.76
N LYS A 388 -6.94 -11.27 26.82
CA LYS A 388 -6.44 -12.24 27.82
C LYS A 388 -7.56 -13.02 28.53
N LYS A 389 -8.77 -12.50 28.59
CA LYS A 389 -9.91 -13.17 29.21
C LYS A 389 -10.43 -14.35 28.36
N HIS A 390 -10.00 -14.46 27.10
CA HIS A 390 -10.52 -15.42 26.14
C HIS A 390 -9.45 -16.43 25.70
N LYS A 391 -9.70 -17.73 25.96
CA LYS A 391 -8.80 -18.82 25.52
C LYS A 391 -8.78 -18.92 23.99
N ASN A 392 -7.61 -19.22 23.44
CA ASN A 392 -7.38 -19.40 22.00
C ASN A 392 -7.59 -18.14 21.13
N ILE A 393 -7.67 -16.95 21.76
CA ILE A 393 -7.56 -15.67 21.04
C ILE A 393 -6.17 -15.10 21.38
N THR A 394 -5.43 -14.74 20.34
CA THR A 394 -4.08 -14.15 20.48
C THR A 394 -4.08 -12.77 19.83
N LEU A 395 -3.53 -11.78 20.53
CA LEU A 395 -3.33 -10.42 20.02
C LEU A 395 -1.87 -10.20 19.63
N ASN A 396 -1.65 -9.84 18.36
CA ASN A 396 -0.41 -9.26 17.88
C ASN A 396 -0.66 -7.80 17.51
N TYR A 397 0.16 -6.88 18.01
CA TYR A 397 0.08 -5.47 17.65
C TYR A 397 1.48 -4.90 17.38
N HIS A 398 1.51 -3.80 16.61
CA HIS A 398 2.75 -3.09 16.29
C HIS A 398 3.07 -2.06 17.36
N ASP A 399 4.35 -1.82 17.59
CA ASP A 399 4.76 -0.72 18.47
C ASP A 399 4.28 0.62 17.88
N GLY A 400 3.58 1.40 18.71
CA GLY A 400 3.10 2.73 18.33
C GLY A 400 4.22 3.70 17.93
N LYS A 401 5.43 3.52 18.47
CA LYS A 401 6.61 4.33 18.17
C LYS A 401 6.93 4.34 16.66
N THR A 402 6.90 3.16 16.02
CA THR A 402 7.12 3.04 14.57
C THR A 402 6.03 3.77 13.78
N GLY A 403 4.76 3.69 14.25
CA GLY A 403 3.64 4.41 13.63
C GLY A 403 3.78 5.92 13.67
N ILE A 404 4.38 6.49 14.73
CA ILE A 404 4.66 7.93 14.81
C ILE A 404 5.67 8.35 13.73
N ILE A 405 6.78 7.62 13.61
CA ILE A 405 7.79 7.93 12.57
C ILE A 405 7.17 7.81 11.18
N GLU A 406 6.38 6.77 10.95
CA GLU A 406 5.65 6.58 9.68
C GLU A 406 4.72 7.77 9.36
N ALA A 407 3.99 8.31 10.35
CA ALA A 407 3.11 9.46 10.15
C ALA A 407 3.90 10.73 9.82
N VAL A 408 5.04 10.95 10.48
CA VAL A 408 5.92 12.08 10.19
C VAL A 408 6.37 12.05 8.73
N PHE A 409 6.83 10.91 8.23
CA PHE A 409 7.25 10.78 6.83
C PHE A 409 6.08 10.83 5.85
N ALA A 410 4.98 10.14 6.14
CA ALA A 410 3.81 10.12 5.26
C ALA A 410 3.21 11.52 5.04
N ARG A 411 3.25 12.37 6.07
CA ARG A 411 2.66 13.71 6.08
C ARG A 411 3.69 14.84 6.01
N GLY A 412 4.98 14.48 5.97
CA GLY A 412 6.11 15.39 6.01
C GLY A 412 6.33 16.17 4.72
N ASP A 413 7.04 17.27 4.84
CA ASP A 413 7.54 18.07 3.74
C ASP A 413 9.07 17.91 3.58
N ARG A 414 9.69 18.70 2.70
CA ARG A 414 11.12 18.61 2.36
C ARG A 414 12.05 18.78 3.57
N ARG A 415 11.63 19.51 4.60
CA ARG A 415 12.42 19.74 5.83
C ARG A 415 12.72 18.43 6.58
N ILE A 416 11.86 17.40 6.42
CA ILE A 416 12.05 16.07 7.04
C ILE A 416 13.31 15.39 6.51
N GLY A 417 13.77 15.71 5.30
CA GLY A 417 15.01 15.17 4.73
C GLY A 417 16.24 15.41 5.61
N LYS A 418 16.31 16.59 6.29
CA LYS A 418 17.39 16.86 7.24
C LYS A 418 17.38 15.89 8.41
N ALA A 419 16.22 15.63 9.01
CA ALA A 419 16.09 14.67 10.12
C ALA A 419 16.42 13.24 9.67
N LEU A 420 16.02 12.86 8.44
CA LEU A 420 16.38 11.57 7.85
C LEU A 420 17.89 11.39 7.75
N LEU A 421 18.61 12.41 7.24
CA LEU A 421 20.06 12.38 7.13
C LEU A 421 20.74 12.24 8.50
N LEU A 422 20.29 13.04 9.49
CA LEU A 422 20.81 12.98 10.86
C LEU A 422 20.55 11.62 11.53
N ALA A 423 19.35 11.07 11.39
CA ALA A 423 19.05 9.74 11.90
C ALA A 423 19.96 8.67 11.28
N TRP A 424 20.18 8.74 9.96
CA TRP A 424 21.10 7.85 9.26
C TRP A 424 22.56 8.02 9.76
N GLN A 425 23.04 9.24 9.94
CA GLN A 425 24.37 9.54 10.49
C GLN A 425 24.55 9.00 11.92
N LYS A 426 23.48 9.04 12.73
CA LYS A 426 23.42 8.45 14.06
C LYS A 426 23.27 6.91 14.07
N GLY A 427 23.29 6.29 12.89
CA GLY A 427 23.29 4.83 12.73
C GLY A 427 21.90 4.20 12.56
N ALA A 428 20.87 4.96 12.20
CA ALA A 428 19.57 4.37 11.83
C ALA A 428 19.72 3.55 10.54
N ARG A 429 19.45 2.25 10.66
CA ARG A 429 19.50 1.26 9.58
C ARG A 429 18.44 0.22 9.85
N PHE A 430 17.78 -0.28 8.79
CA PHE A 430 16.80 -1.36 8.88
C PHE A 430 15.68 -1.10 9.88
N ASP A 431 15.20 0.13 9.98
CA ASP A 431 14.18 0.56 10.96
C ASP A 431 12.83 -0.19 10.83
N GLY A 432 12.62 -0.93 9.75
CA GLY A 432 11.51 -1.88 9.61
C GLY A 432 11.62 -3.10 10.54
N TRP A 433 12.77 -3.33 11.16
CA TRP A 433 13.03 -4.44 12.08
C TRP A 433 13.08 -3.94 13.51
N SER A 434 12.35 -4.60 14.41
CA SER A 434 12.20 -4.14 15.80
C SER A 434 13.49 -4.15 16.61
N ASP A 435 14.45 -4.97 16.23
CA ASP A 435 15.77 -5.08 16.84
C ASP A 435 16.77 -4.04 16.32
N CYS A 436 16.50 -3.44 15.16
CA CYS A 436 17.29 -2.37 14.58
C CYS A 436 16.73 -0.97 14.88
N PHE A 437 15.41 -0.88 15.09
CA PHE A 437 14.69 0.37 15.29
C PHE A 437 15.00 1.00 16.65
N SER A 438 15.39 2.28 16.69
CA SER A 438 15.52 3.09 17.89
C SER A 438 14.69 4.37 17.76
N PHE A 439 13.66 4.49 18.58
CA PHE A 439 12.82 5.68 18.63
C PHE A 439 13.57 6.88 19.18
N GLU A 440 14.42 6.66 20.18
CA GLU A 440 15.24 7.67 20.83
C GLU A 440 16.20 8.33 19.82
N ARG A 441 16.83 7.54 18.95
CA ARG A 441 17.67 8.04 17.84
C ARG A 441 16.90 8.97 16.90
N TRP A 442 15.64 8.65 16.61
CA TRP A 442 14.79 9.49 15.79
C TRP A 442 14.39 10.79 16.49
N LEU A 443 14.11 10.74 17.81
CA LEU A 443 13.81 11.95 18.60
C LEU A 443 15.01 12.92 18.61
N GLU A 444 16.22 12.41 18.83
CA GLU A 444 17.44 13.21 18.73
C GLU A 444 17.63 13.83 17.36
N ALA A 445 17.37 13.06 16.29
CA ALA A 445 17.50 13.56 14.92
C ALA A 445 16.45 14.65 14.60
N PHE A 446 15.24 14.54 15.10
CA PHE A 446 14.21 15.58 14.97
C PHE A 446 14.59 16.85 15.73
N ASP A 447 15.05 16.71 16.96
CA ASP A 447 15.47 17.83 17.79
C ASP A 447 16.62 18.60 17.13
N GLU A 448 17.67 17.93 16.71
CA GLU A 448 18.84 18.50 16.02
C GLU A 448 18.46 19.12 14.65
N ALA A 449 17.46 18.55 13.96
CA ALA A 449 16.94 19.12 12.72
C ALA A 449 16.06 20.35 12.94
N GLY A 450 15.60 20.60 14.17
CA GLY A 450 14.59 21.61 14.49
C GLY A 450 13.17 21.20 14.03
N ILE A 451 12.86 19.90 14.02
CA ILE A 451 11.59 19.35 13.54
C ILE A 451 10.69 18.99 14.72
N ASN A 452 9.53 19.63 14.79
CA ASN A 452 8.47 19.18 15.68
C ASN A 452 7.70 18.02 15.03
N LYS A 453 7.91 16.78 15.51
CA LYS A 453 7.22 15.58 14.98
C LYS A 453 5.69 15.68 15.09
N ASP A 454 5.17 16.34 16.14
CA ASP A 454 3.74 16.43 16.41
C ASP A 454 3.04 17.42 15.44
N PHE A 455 3.77 18.40 14.92
CA PHE A 455 3.30 19.25 13.83
C PHE A 455 2.90 18.44 12.59
N TYR A 456 3.63 17.37 12.30
CA TYR A 456 3.36 16.51 11.14
C TYR A 456 2.37 15.38 11.49
N ALA A 457 2.58 14.66 12.59
CA ALA A 457 1.84 13.46 12.93
C ALA A 457 0.52 13.73 13.67
N ALA A 458 0.55 14.57 14.73
CA ALA A 458 -0.51 14.64 15.72
C ALA A 458 -1.43 15.86 15.57
N ARG A 459 -1.33 16.62 14.47
CA ARG A 459 -2.15 17.80 14.21
C ARG A 459 -3.22 17.50 13.16
N ASP A 460 -4.47 17.86 13.45
CA ASP A 460 -5.50 17.98 12.42
C ASP A 460 -5.14 19.12 11.45
N ARG A 461 -5.46 18.96 10.19
CA ARG A 461 -5.19 19.95 9.14
C ARG A 461 -6.49 20.58 8.66
N GLY A 462 -6.41 21.87 8.33
CA GLY A 462 -7.55 22.61 7.80
C GLY A 462 -7.97 22.15 6.40
N GLN A 463 -9.23 22.39 6.05
CA GLN A 463 -9.74 22.05 4.72
C GLN A 463 -8.93 22.72 3.61
N ASP A 464 -8.50 23.96 3.80
CA ASP A 464 -7.83 24.78 2.80
C ASP A 464 -6.29 24.75 2.94
N GLU A 465 -5.75 24.01 3.93
CA GLU A 465 -4.32 23.85 4.11
C GLU A 465 -3.67 23.17 2.90
N VAL A 466 -2.62 23.77 2.36
CA VAL A 466 -1.85 23.19 1.26
C VAL A 466 -0.97 22.06 1.79
N PHE A 467 -1.05 20.90 1.13
CA PHE A 467 -0.30 19.71 1.53
C PHE A 467 1.00 19.56 0.73
N PRO A 468 2.05 18.97 1.34
CA PRO A 468 3.35 18.79 0.68
C PRO A 468 3.31 18.00 -0.63
N TRP A 469 2.26 17.23 -0.86
CA TRP A 469 2.11 16.36 -2.04
C TRP A 469 1.18 16.92 -3.13
N GLU A 470 0.60 18.11 -3.00
CA GLU A 470 -0.45 18.59 -3.93
C GLU A 470 0.04 18.88 -5.35
N HIS A 471 1.33 19.10 -5.52
CA HIS A 471 1.95 19.26 -6.85
C HIS A 471 2.12 17.91 -7.58
N ILE A 472 1.88 16.79 -6.92
CA ILE A 472 1.80 15.44 -7.49
C ILE A 472 0.34 15.03 -7.57
N SER A 473 -0.14 14.47 -8.68
CA SER A 473 -1.56 14.13 -8.82
C SER A 473 -1.80 12.66 -9.22
N PRO A 474 -2.44 11.85 -8.35
CA PRO A 474 -2.92 10.52 -8.74
C PRO A 474 -4.23 10.57 -9.56
N GLY A 475 -4.73 11.76 -9.91
CA GLY A 475 -6.01 11.96 -10.59
C GLY A 475 -7.22 12.07 -9.66
N VAL A 476 -7.12 11.66 -8.40
CA VAL A 476 -8.20 11.82 -7.41
C VAL A 476 -8.33 13.29 -7.02
N SER A 477 -9.56 13.81 -7.06
CA SER A 477 -9.80 15.22 -6.73
C SER A 477 -9.86 15.45 -5.21
N ARG A 478 -9.29 16.58 -4.75
CA ARG A 478 -9.39 17.02 -3.35
C ARG A 478 -10.84 17.12 -2.87
N ARG A 479 -11.74 17.64 -3.74
CA ARG A 479 -13.17 17.74 -3.45
C ARG A 479 -13.81 16.37 -3.17
N PHE A 480 -13.46 15.33 -3.93
CA PHE A 480 -13.94 13.98 -3.67
C PHE A 480 -13.47 13.47 -2.31
N LEU A 481 -12.19 13.64 -1.99
CA LEU A 481 -11.64 13.19 -0.70
C LEU A 481 -12.28 13.92 0.48
N TRP A 482 -12.55 15.23 0.33
CA TRP A 482 -13.24 16.01 1.35
C TRP A 482 -14.69 15.56 1.54
N ASN A 483 -15.40 15.30 0.45
CA ASN A 483 -16.77 14.75 0.53
C ASN A 483 -16.76 13.38 1.22
N GLU A 484 -15.77 12.53 0.98
CA GLU A 484 -15.62 11.25 1.65
C GLU A 484 -15.28 11.42 3.14
N TRP A 485 -14.53 12.46 3.51
CA TRP A 485 -14.30 12.84 4.91
C TRP A 485 -15.63 13.20 5.61
N GLN A 486 -16.47 14.03 4.97
CA GLN A 486 -17.79 14.41 5.50
C GLN A 486 -18.71 13.19 5.65
N LYS A 487 -18.73 12.28 4.67
CA LYS A 487 -19.48 11.04 4.76
C LYS A 487 -18.97 10.11 5.87
N ALA A 488 -17.66 10.10 6.15
CA ALA A 488 -17.13 9.34 7.29
C ALA A 488 -17.73 9.82 8.61
N PHE A 489 -17.76 11.12 8.82
CA PHE A 489 -18.39 11.72 9.99
C PHE A 489 -19.87 11.34 10.11
N ALA A 490 -20.59 11.36 9.00
CA ALA A 490 -22.01 10.99 8.92
C ALA A 490 -22.25 9.47 8.86
N GLN A 491 -21.20 8.63 8.89
CA GLN A 491 -21.26 7.16 8.75
C GLN A 491 -21.97 6.70 7.46
N GLN A 492 -21.93 7.51 6.40
CA GLN A 492 -22.55 7.21 5.13
C GLN A 492 -21.61 6.40 4.23
N LEU A 493 -22.12 5.33 3.63
CA LEU A 493 -21.35 4.50 2.71
C LEU A 493 -21.27 5.12 1.32
N THR A 494 -20.13 4.88 0.66
CA THR A 494 -19.91 5.15 -0.77
C THR A 494 -19.80 3.82 -1.51
N ARG A 495 -20.62 3.61 -2.52
CA ARG A 495 -20.68 2.37 -3.30
C ARG A 495 -19.45 2.21 -4.21
N ASP A 496 -19.18 0.98 -4.61
CA ASP A 496 -18.17 0.66 -5.60
C ASP A 496 -18.62 1.05 -7.00
N CYS A 497 -17.85 1.89 -7.71
CA CYS A 497 -18.21 2.38 -9.05
C CYS A 497 -18.13 1.30 -10.15
N ARG A 498 -17.59 0.11 -9.89
CA ARG A 498 -17.69 -1.06 -10.79
C ARG A 498 -19.07 -1.73 -10.73
N ARG A 499 -19.81 -1.55 -9.63
CA ARG A 499 -21.10 -2.19 -9.37
C ARG A 499 -22.26 -1.18 -9.30
N SER A 500 -21.95 0.11 -9.43
CA SER A 500 -22.91 1.21 -9.34
C SER A 500 -22.50 2.38 -10.24
N SER A 501 -23.20 3.50 -10.15
CA SER A 501 -22.84 4.74 -10.83
C SER A 501 -21.48 5.28 -10.38
N CYS A 502 -20.86 6.10 -11.25
CA CYS A 502 -19.57 6.76 -10.97
C CYS A 502 -19.64 7.59 -9.68
N THR A 503 -18.63 7.43 -8.80
CA THR A 503 -18.53 8.14 -7.53
C THR A 503 -17.97 9.56 -7.64
N GLY A 504 -17.56 9.99 -8.85
CA GLY A 504 -17.05 11.35 -9.10
C GLY A 504 -15.64 11.61 -8.55
N CYS A 505 -14.81 10.58 -8.40
CA CYS A 505 -13.44 10.75 -7.89
C CYS A 505 -12.53 11.56 -8.82
N GLY A 506 -12.85 11.67 -10.12
CA GLY A 506 -12.13 12.46 -11.13
C GLY A 506 -11.06 11.69 -11.89
N VAL A 507 -10.65 10.50 -11.45
CA VAL A 507 -9.48 9.78 -12.00
C VAL A 507 -9.64 9.47 -13.48
N CYS A 508 -10.75 8.84 -13.87
CA CYS A 508 -10.97 8.41 -15.26
C CYS A 508 -10.96 9.59 -16.24
N GLN A 509 -11.61 10.70 -15.88
CA GLN A 509 -11.66 11.92 -16.69
C GLN A 509 -10.30 12.60 -16.83
N LYS A 510 -9.57 12.76 -15.68
CA LYS A 510 -8.28 13.47 -15.66
C LYS A 510 -7.17 12.72 -16.37
N LEU A 511 -7.20 11.38 -16.32
CA LEU A 511 -6.12 10.55 -16.86
C LEU A 511 -6.47 9.90 -18.20
N GLY A 512 -7.70 10.07 -18.69
CA GLY A 512 -8.15 9.45 -19.96
C GLY A 512 -8.19 7.92 -19.92
N VAL A 513 -8.34 7.31 -18.72
CA VAL A 513 -8.29 5.85 -18.53
C VAL A 513 -9.56 5.38 -17.85
N ASN A 514 -10.24 4.41 -18.44
CA ASN A 514 -11.47 3.83 -17.90
C ASN A 514 -11.20 2.58 -17.05
N ILE A 515 -12.24 2.16 -16.32
CA ILE A 515 -12.27 0.82 -15.73
C ILE A 515 -12.33 -0.20 -16.86
N ILE A 516 -11.49 -1.24 -16.77
CA ILE A 516 -11.47 -2.37 -17.69
C ILE A 516 -11.77 -3.63 -16.88
N ASP A 517 -12.84 -4.34 -17.26
CA ASP A 517 -13.17 -5.67 -16.76
C ASP A 517 -13.76 -6.55 -17.87
N TYR A 518 -13.78 -7.85 -17.67
CA TYR A 518 -14.14 -8.87 -18.67
C TYR A 518 -15.41 -9.67 -18.32
N LYS A 519 -16.31 -9.08 -17.51
CA LYS A 519 -17.56 -9.76 -17.04
C LYS A 519 -18.44 -10.34 -18.14
N GLY A 520 -18.39 -9.79 -19.34
CA GLY A 520 -19.22 -10.21 -20.47
C GLY A 520 -18.62 -11.28 -21.38
N GLU A 521 -17.31 -11.55 -21.29
CA GLU A 521 -16.60 -12.45 -22.21
C GLU A 521 -16.66 -13.94 -21.80
N VAL A 522 -17.10 -14.24 -20.58
CA VAL A 522 -17.15 -15.61 -20.03
C VAL A 522 -18.40 -16.40 -20.45
N ASN A 523 -19.41 -15.73 -21.03
CA ASN A 523 -20.68 -16.33 -21.44
C ASN A 523 -20.88 -16.36 -22.98
N ALA A 524 -19.82 -16.15 -23.76
CA ALA A 524 -19.86 -16.20 -25.22
C ALA A 524 -19.25 -17.50 -25.76
#